data_daf54b63b3f11d81810821411750a626
#
_entry.id   daf54b63b3f11d81810821411750a626
#
_cell.length_a   1.000
_cell.length_b   1.000
_cell.length_c   1.000
_cell.angle_alpha   90.00
_cell.angle_beta   90.00
_cell.angle_gamma   90.00
#
_symmetry.space_group_name_H-M   'P 1'
#
loop_
_entity.id
_entity.type
_entity.pdbx_description
1 polymer ?
#
loop_
_entity_poly.entity_id
_entity_poly.type
_entity_poly.pdbx_seq_one_letter_code
_entity_poly.pdbx_strand_id
1 'polypeptide(L)'
;MPDVTIKSIDDMEPIHGGLARRARAELGVTAWGMQVLTLPPNWDGYPNHNHGSDAFDPNQEEVYIPLSGSATLVADGVEFELRPGMMVRVGPDQLREIRPGVDGIRFVAIGGAPGAFAPGPWTELGADPPGPPSE
;
A
#
# COMPACT_ATOMS: atom_id res chain seq x y z
N MET A 1 24.58 -17.19 -6.50
CA MET A 1 23.75 -16.12 -7.10
C MET A 1 23.21 -15.22 -6.02
N PRO A 2 23.23 -13.89 -6.24
CA PRO A 2 22.60 -12.97 -5.27
C PRO A 2 21.10 -13.26 -5.13
N ASP A 3 20.59 -13.18 -3.93
CA ASP A 3 19.16 -13.27 -3.66
C ASP A 3 18.53 -11.89 -3.82
N VAL A 4 18.29 -11.51 -5.07
CA VAL A 4 17.74 -10.22 -5.46
C VAL A 4 16.75 -10.43 -6.59
N THR A 5 15.55 -9.87 -6.46
CA THR A 5 14.55 -9.85 -7.52
C THR A 5 14.25 -8.40 -7.88
N ILE A 6 14.36 -8.06 -9.14
CA ILE A 6 14.05 -6.74 -9.65
C ILE A 6 13.14 -6.85 -10.87
N LYS A 7 12.04 -6.07 -10.86
CA LYS A 7 11.11 -6.03 -11.99
C LYS A 7 10.59 -4.62 -12.18
N SER A 8 10.42 -4.24 -13.45
CA SER A 8 9.63 -3.06 -13.77
C SER A 8 8.16 -3.34 -13.46
N ILE A 9 7.48 -2.35 -12.89
CA ILE A 9 6.04 -2.46 -12.61
C ILE A 9 5.28 -2.80 -13.89
N ASP A 10 5.64 -2.17 -15.00
CA ASP A 10 4.94 -2.36 -16.27
C ASP A 10 5.13 -3.77 -16.86
N ASP A 11 6.13 -4.50 -16.40
CA ASP A 11 6.36 -5.88 -16.80
C ASP A 11 5.65 -6.89 -15.90
N MET A 12 5.04 -6.45 -14.82
CA MET A 12 4.25 -7.31 -13.95
C MET A 12 2.91 -7.62 -14.60
N GLU A 13 2.42 -8.85 -14.40
CA GLU A 13 1.14 -9.26 -14.96
C GLU A 13 -0.01 -8.43 -14.38
N PRO A 14 -0.79 -7.75 -15.23
CA PRO A 14 -1.96 -7.03 -14.76
C PRO A 14 -3.11 -7.97 -14.42
N ILE A 15 -3.85 -7.62 -13.38
CA ILE A 15 -5.09 -8.32 -13.00
C ILE A 15 -6.22 -7.31 -12.89
N HIS A 16 -7.47 -7.80 -12.82
CA HIS A 16 -8.66 -6.95 -12.72
C HIS A 16 -8.74 -5.91 -13.85
N GLY A 17 -8.45 -6.33 -15.08
CA GLY A 17 -8.51 -5.43 -16.24
C GLY A 17 -7.44 -4.35 -16.24
N GLY A 18 -6.33 -4.58 -15.55
CA GLY A 18 -5.23 -3.62 -15.48
C GLY A 18 -5.25 -2.72 -14.24
N LEU A 19 -6.26 -2.86 -13.39
CA LEU A 19 -6.35 -2.03 -12.19
C LEU A 19 -5.29 -2.38 -11.13
N ALA A 20 -4.79 -3.61 -11.13
CA ALA A 20 -3.84 -4.06 -10.13
C ALA A 20 -2.76 -4.95 -10.71
N ARG A 21 -1.61 -4.98 -10.03
CA ARG A 21 -0.51 -5.90 -10.28
C ARG A 21 -0.05 -6.48 -8.94
N ARG A 22 0.16 -7.79 -8.92
CA ARG A 22 0.52 -8.54 -7.68
C ARG A 22 2.01 -8.43 -7.39
N ALA A 23 2.45 -7.26 -6.96
CA ALA A 23 3.86 -6.99 -6.74
C ALA A 23 4.50 -7.97 -5.74
N ARG A 24 3.77 -8.37 -4.70
CA ARG A 24 4.27 -9.35 -3.74
C ARG A 24 4.67 -10.65 -4.43
N ALA A 25 3.77 -11.22 -5.21
CA ALA A 25 4.02 -12.48 -5.90
C ALA A 25 5.10 -12.34 -6.96
N GLU A 26 5.08 -11.25 -7.71
CA GLU A 26 6.05 -10.98 -8.76
C GLU A 26 7.48 -10.84 -8.22
N LEU A 27 7.63 -10.21 -7.05
CA LEU A 27 8.93 -10.05 -6.40
C LEU A 27 9.33 -11.22 -5.51
N GLY A 28 8.36 -12.07 -5.12
CA GLY A 28 8.61 -13.17 -4.21
C GLY A 28 8.68 -12.75 -2.74
N VAL A 29 8.04 -11.64 -2.38
CA VAL A 29 7.98 -11.18 -0.99
C VAL A 29 7.05 -12.08 -0.18
N THR A 30 7.47 -12.47 1.02
CA THR A 30 6.66 -13.31 1.92
C THR A 30 6.28 -12.62 3.21
N ALA A 31 6.92 -11.50 3.54
CA ALA A 31 6.77 -10.86 4.84
C ALA A 31 5.56 -9.91 4.95
N TRP A 32 5.06 -9.40 3.84
CA TRP A 32 3.91 -8.51 3.80
C TRP A 32 3.18 -8.61 2.46
N GLY A 33 1.93 -8.13 2.43
CA GLY A 33 1.17 -7.98 1.20
C GLY A 33 1.62 -6.73 0.44
N MET A 34 1.63 -6.80 -0.88
CA MET A 34 2.03 -5.65 -1.70
C MET A 34 1.39 -5.76 -3.08
N GLN A 35 0.77 -4.69 -3.51
CA GLN A 35 0.19 -4.55 -4.83
C GLN A 35 0.52 -3.19 -5.40
N VAL A 36 0.50 -3.08 -6.72
CA VAL A 36 0.47 -1.79 -7.40
C VAL A 36 -0.90 -1.63 -8.03
N LEU A 37 -1.56 -0.53 -7.70
CA LEU A 37 -2.86 -0.19 -8.27
C LEU A 37 -2.70 0.98 -9.24
N THR A 38 -3.41 0.89 -10.36
CA THR A 38 -3.45 1.94 -11.36
C THR A 38 -4.91 2.22 -11.65
N LEU A 39 -5.43 3.31 -11.10
CA LEU A 39 -6.83 3.68 -11.21
C LEU A 39 -6.98 4.76 -12.28
N PRO A 40 -7.90 4.56 -13.25
CA PRO A 40 -8.07 5.51 -14.35
C PRO A 40 -8.56 6.88 -13.88
N PRO A 41 -8.37 7.91 -14.71
CA PRO A 41 -8.90 9.24 -14.39
C PRO A 41 -10.37 9.23 -14.02
N ASN A 42 -10.71 9.85 -12.91
CA ASN A 42 -12.08 10.04 -12.42
C ASN A 42 -12.88 8.74 -12.25
N TRP A 43 -12.20 7.60 -12.14
CA TRP A 43 -12.87 6.31 -11.96
C TRP A 43 -13.55 6.24 -10.60
N ASP A 44 -14.79 5.77 -10.58
CA ASP A 44 -15.62 5.72 -9.37
C ASP A 44 -15.89 4.30 -8.87
N GLY A 45 -15.20 3.31 -9.42
CA GLY A 45 -15.44 1.91 -9.10
C GLY A 45 -14.72 1.35 -7.88
N TYR A 46 -13.90 2.15 -7.19
CA TYR A 46 -13.17 1.67 -6.02
C TYR A 46 -14.13 1.40 -4.86
N PRO A 47 -14.14 0.17 -4.30
CA PRO A 47 -15.10 -0.14 -3.25
C PRO A 47 -14.75 0.52 -1.93
N ASN A 48 -15.78 0.98 -1.22
CA ASN A 48 -15.63 1.38 0.17
C ASN A 48 -15.49 0.09 1.00
N HIS A 49 -14.32 -0.12 1.62
CA HIS A 49 -14.02 -1.38 2.29
C HIS A 49 -13.11 -1.18 3.49
N ASN A 50 -12.98 -2.22 4.29
CA ASN A 50 -11.98 -2.31 5.35
C ASN A 50 -11.31 -3.69 5.31
N HIS A 51 -10.39 -3.90 6.23
CA HIS A 51 -9.70 -5.17 6.44
C HIS A 51 -9.87 -5.67 7.88
N GLY A 52 -11.05 -5.44 8.44
CA GLY A 52 -11.42 -5.97 9.76
C GLY A 52 -11.61 -7.49 9.73
N SER A 53 -12.09 -8.02 10.84
CA SER A 53 -12.21 -9.48 11.00
C SER A 53 -13.17 -10.15 10.03
N ASP A 54 -14.15 -9.42 9.50
CA ASP A 54 -15.16 -9.95 8.57
C ASP A 54 -14.83 -9.66 7.11
N ALA A 55 -13.69 -9.04 6.82
CA ALA A 55 -13.31 -8.68 5.48
C ALA A 55 -12.75 -9.87 4.71
N PHE A 56 -12.67 -9.73 3.38
CA PHE A 56 -12.09 -10.75 2.50
C PHE A 56 -10.61 -10.98 2.81
N ASP A 57 -9.84 -9.89 3.03
CA ASP A 57 -8.45 -9.94 3.46
C ASP A 57 -8.37 -9.36 4.87
N PRO A 58 -8.70 -10.15 5.90
CA PRO A 58 -8.90 -9.61 7.24
C PRO A 58 -7.60 -9.28 7.95
N ASN A 59 -7.73 -8.42 8.95
CA ASN A 59 -6.71 -8.16 9.94
C ASN A 59 -5.43 -7.56 9.37
N GLN A 60 -5.58 -6.65 8.42
CA GLN A 60 -4.45 -5.96 7.82
C GLN A 60 -4.54 -4.45 8.03
N GLU A 61 -3.47 -3.84 8.49
CA GLU A 61 -3.28 -2.42 8.30
C GLU A 61 -2.58 -2.21 6.97
N GLU A 62 -2.88 -1.09 6.32
CA GLU A 62 -2.34 -0.80 5.01
C GLU A 62 -1.62 0.53 4.98
N VAL A 63 -0.63 0.63 4.08
CA VAL A 63 -0.01 1.89 3.72
C VAL A 63 -0.13 2.06 2.22
N TYR A 64 -0.55 3.25 1.79
CA TYR A 64 -0.63 3.62 0.39
C TYR A 64 0.46 4.63 0.07
N ILE A 65 1.21 4.35 -1.00
CA ILE A 65 2.35 5.16 -1.42
C ILE A 65 2.14 5.56 -2.88
N PRO A 66 1.63 6.79 -3.14
CA PRO A 66 1.44 7.25 -4.52
C PRO A 66 2.75 7.36 -5.29
N LEU A 67 2.74 6.90 -6.54
CA LEU A 67 3.87 7.00 -7.46
C LEU A 67 3.64 8.08 -8.51
N SER A 68 2.41 8.24 -8.99
CA SER A 68 2.06 9.24 -10.00
C SER A 68 0.57 9.54 -9.92
N GLY A 69 0.17 10.71 -10.46
CA GLY A 69 -1.21 11.15 -10.41
C GLY A 69 -1.64 11.62 -9.04
N SER A 70 -2.93 11.61 -8.78
CA SER A 70 -3.49 12.03 -7.49
C SER A 70 -4.86 11.39 -7.26
N ALA A 71 -5.27 11.36 -6.00
CA ALA A 71 -6.58 10.86 -5.60
C ALA A 71 -7.00 11.49 -4.28
N THR A 72 -8.27 11.29 -3.93
CA THR A 72 -8.81 11.60 -2.61
C THR A 72 -9.14 10.28 -1.91
N LEU A 73 -8.58 10.08 -0.73
CA LEU A 73 -8.98 8.99 0.17
C LEU A 73 -10.07 9.50 1.08
N VAL A 74 -11.19 8.79 1.14
CA VAL A 74 -12.33 9.16 1.99
C VAL A 74 -12.48 8.11 3.09
N ALA A 75 -12.48 8.58 4.33
CA ALA A 75 -12.66 7.76 5.52
C ALA A 75 -13.54 8.50 6.51
N ASP A 76 -14.69 7.90 6.87
CA ASP A 76 -15.70 8.51 7.77
C ASP A 76 -16.12 9.92 7.33
N GLY A 77 -16.24 10.13 6.01
CA GLY A 77 -16.61 11.42 5.45
C GLY A 77 -15.49 12.46 5.44
N VAL A 78 -14.31 12.12 5.95
CA VAL A 78 -13.15 13.01 5.92
C VAL A 78 -12.32 12.70 4.67
N GLU A 79 -11.90 13.75 3.98
CA GLU A 79 -11.13 13.64 2.75
C GLU A 79 -9.65 13.90 3.00
N PHE A 80 -8.81 13.03 2.45
CA PHE A 80 -7.35 13.15 2.52
C PHE A 80 -6.79 13.13 1.11
N GLU A 81 -5.89 14.05 0.81
CA GLU A 81 -5.24 14.08 -0.50
C GLU A 81 -4.13 13.04 -0.59
N LEU A 82 -4.14 12.25 -1.67
CA LEU A 82 -3.07 11.31 -2.02
C LEU A 82 -2.35 11.82 -3.26
N ARG A 83 -1.05 12.06 -3.15
CA ARG A 83 -0.19 12.47 -4.25
C ARG A 83 1.24 12.03 -3.98
N PRO A 84 2.10 11.97 -5.00
CA PRO A 84 3.51 11.62 -4.78
C PRO A 84 4.16 12.50 -3.72
N GLY A 85 4.94 11.87 -2.85
CA GLY A 85 5.55 12.53 -1.71
C GLY A 85 4.75 12.43 -0.42
N MET A 86 3.50 11.97 -0.49
CA MET A 86 2.67 11.69 0.68
C MET A 86 2.55 10.18 0.86
N MET A 87 2.37 9.75 2.09
CA MET A 87 2.05 8.37 2.44
C MET A 87 0.90 8.38 3.43
N VAL A 88 0.05 7.37 3.38
CA VAL A 88 -1.05 7.25 4.33
C VAL A 88 -1.12 5.85 4.90
N ARG A 89 -1.37 5.77 6.22
CA ARG A 89 -1.68 4.51 6.89
C ARG A 89 -3.17 4.45 7.17
N VAL A 90 -3.78 3.30 6.92
CA VAL A 90 -5.18 3.04 7.25
C VAL A 90 -5.27 1.80 8.12
N GLY A 91 -5.94 1.92 9.26
CA GLY A 91 -6.15 0.82 10.18
C GLY A 91 -7.10 -0.25 9.62
N PRO A 92 -7.07 -1.48 10.20
CA PRO A 92 -7.84 -2.60 9.66
C PRO A 92 -9.35 -2.36 9.62
N ASP A 93 -9.91 -1.76 10.66
CA ASP A 93 -11.36 -1.59 10.79
C ASP A 93 -11.88 -0.34 10.08
N GLN A 94 -10.99 0.51 9.59
CA GLN A 94 -11.40 1.76 8.96
C GLN A 94 -11.93 1.52 7.56
N LEU A 95 -13.21 1.83 7.34
CA LEU A 95 -13.78 1.89 6.00
C LEU A 95 -13.13 3.03 5.23
N ARG A 96 -12.74 2.74 4.00
CA ARG A 96 -12.11 3.74 3.14
C ARG A 96 -12.43 3.47 1.69
N GLU A 97 -12.41 4.52 0.92
CA GLU A 97 -12.45 4.46 -0.54
C GLU A 97 -11.45 5.45 -1.12
N ILE A 98 -11.03 5.18 -2.35
CA ILE A 98 -10.10 6.04 -3.07
C ILE A 98 -10.79 6.53 -4.33
N ARG A 99 -10.80 7.84 -4.53
CA ARG A 99 -11.36 8.49 -5.71
C ARG A 99 -10.23 9.11 -6.53
N PRO A 100 -9.84 8.48 -7.65
CA PRO A 100 -8.79 9.04 -8.50
C PRO A 100 -9.19 10.43 -9.01
N GLY A 101 -8.20 11.29 -9.14
CA GLY A 101 -8.36 12.62 -9.73
C GLY A 101 -8.36 12.59 -11.25
N VAL A 102 -8.24 13.77 -11.85
CA VAL A 102 -8.34 13.94 -13.32
C VAL A 102 -7.26 13.22 -14.10
N ASP A 103 -6.12 12.93 -13.48
CA ASP A 103 -5.00 12.20 -14.11
C ASP A 103 -4.93 10.74 -13.68
N GLY A 104 -5.90 10.27 -12.90
CA GLY A 104 -5.82 8.97 -12.28
C GLY A 104 -4.78 8.93 -11.19
N ILE A 105 -4.48 7.74 -10.69
CA ILE A 105 -3.43 7.53 -9.69
C ILE A 105 -2.80 6.16 -9.88
N ARG A 106 -1.49 6.10 -9.70
CA ARG A 106 -0.76 4.84 -9.51
C ARG A 106 -0.14 4.87 -8.13
N PHE A 107 -0.38 3.84 -7.33
CA PHE A 107 0.15 3.77 -5.98
C PHE A 107 0.51 2.33 -5.59
N VAL A 108 1.43 2.21 -4.64
CA VAL A 108 1.76 0.95 -4.00
C VAL A 108 0.90 0.81 -2.75
N ALA A 109 0.26 -0.33 -2.57
CA ALA A 109 -0.42 -0.69 -1.34
C ALA A 109 0.37 -1.79 -0.64
N ILE A 110 0.73 -1.55 0.61
CA ILE A 110 1.43 -2.52 1.45
C ILE A 110 0.50 -2.87 2.61
N GLY A 111 0.33 -4.16 2.88
CA GLY A 111 -0.53 -4.62 3.95
C GLY A 111 0.16 -5.66 4.81
N GLY A 112 -0.17 -5.64 6.11
CA GLY A 112 0.34 -6.62 7.04
C GLY A 112 -0.47 -6.63 8.33
N ALA A 113 -0.33 -7.71 9.10
CA ALA A 113 -1.04 -7.82 10.37
C ALA A 113 -0.44 -6.87 11.40
N PRO A 114 -1.26 -6.08 12.11
CA PRO A 114 -0.77 -5.22 13.17
C PRO A 114 0.08 -6.00 14.17
N GLY A 115 1.22 -5.42 14.54
CA GLY A 115 2.13 -6.05 15.51
C GLY A 115 3.02 -7.15 14.96
N ALA A 116 2.92 -7.49 13.67
CA ALA A 116 3.72 -8.56 13.08
C ALA A 116 5.20 -8.19 12.94
N PHE A 117 5.50 -6.91 12.82
CA PHE A 117 6.88 -6.45 12.71
C PHE A 117 7.56 -6.46 14.07
N ALA A 118 8.71 -7.12 14.16
CA ALA A 118 9.53 -7.13 15.36
C ALA A 118 10.73 -6.22 15.13
N PRO A 119 10.73 -5.01 15.70
CA PRO A 119 11.85 -4.10 15.49
C PRO A 119 13.14 -4.67 16.09
N GLY A 120 14.19 -4.66 15.30
CA GLY A 120 15.52 -5.00 15.76
C GLY A 120 16.21 -3.79 16.36
N PRO A 121 17.48 -3.94 16.77
CA PRO A 121 18.22 -2.82 17.38
C PRO A 121 18.52 -1.69 16.39
N TRP A 122 18.13 -1.82 15.16
CA TRP A 122 18.46 -0.90 14.06
C TRP A 122 17.21 -0.30 13.42
N THR A 123 16.20 -0.01 14.22
CA THR A 123 14.97 0.56 13.71
C THR A 123 14.58 1.79 14.50
N GLU A 124 13.69 2.54 13.94
CA GLU A 124 13.13 3.74 14.56
C GLU A 124 11.81 3.47 15.28
N LEU A 125 11.42 2.19 15.42
CA LEU A 125 10.21 1.82 16.13
C LEU A 125 10.55 1.45 17.58
N GLY A 126 9.80 2.04 18.52
CA GLY A 126 9.98 1.77 19.93
C GLY A 126 10.96 2.73 20.57
N ALA A 127 11.98 2.22 21.24
CA ALA A 127 12.96 3.00 21.96
C ALA A 127 13.76 3.93 21.04
N ASP A 128 14.65 4.73 21.64
CA ASP A 128 15.53 5.61 20.87
C ASP A 128 16.20 4.85 19.74
N PRO A 129 16.20 5.42 18.54
CA PRO A 129 16.83 4.74 17.41
C PRO A 129 18.34 4.61 17.65
N PRO A 130 18.91 3.46 17.34
CA PRO A 130 20.35 3.33 17.37
C PRO A 130 20.98 4.12 16.23
N GLY A 131 22.27 4.41 16.38
CA GLY A 131 23.02 4.94 15.25
C GLY A 131 23.19 3.89 14.15
N PRO A 132 23.83 4.28 13.04
CA PRO A 132 24.10 3.34 11.96
C PRO A 132 24.97 2.15 12.43
N PRO A 133 24.86 0.96 11.79
CA PRO A 133 25.61 -0.20 12.23
C PRO A 133 27.14 -0.02 12.25
N SER A 134 27.64 0.93 11.48
CA SER A 134 29.07 1.23 11.41
C SER A 134 29.56 2.07 12.60
N GLU A 135 28.70 2.48 13.48
CA GLU A 135 29.03 3.24 14.68
C GLU A 135 28.99 2.31 15.92
#